data_713fb81f7498f223bd84359147f9290a
#
_entry.id   713fb81f7498f223bd84359147f9290a
#
_cell.length_a   1.000
_cell.length_b   1.000
_cell.length_c   1.000
_cell.angle_alpha   90.00
_cell.angle_beta   90.00
_cell.angle_gamma   90.00
#
_symmetry.space_group_name_H-M   'P 1'
#
loop_
_entity.id
_entity.type
_entity.pdbx_description
1 polymer ?
#
loop_
_entity_poly.entity_id
_entity_poly.type
_entity_poly.pdbx_seq_one_letter_code
_entity_poly.pdbx_strand_id
1 'polypeptide(L)'
;MMCAACLKNMQHAIIGGGVQALSTGILLEYLGHDTEMVSEDFSYLDGADTPTVSTDYAAASIYPVQIASDYSEDELIERAESTFEPFYRTDGVPVRKHTHYYLYEEPHAEPNPDRMAVQDVTEYDDDLPSRTGETVQGGYVCKEYFVEMPEYVPQLYETYLALGGETEQRTVTADEVDDLAPDTVFNCSGYGSRELFGDESMRAIKGHILQVPYDGEEPLPFSYTYTPSDYGHYAYMYPRKDTVLFGGSYLEGDIVDGEWHGESPEQPMTVDGHTIPERLYTVTEDIMGEYVDITPDNITAKYGFRPYRADGMRVEAEDGVVHNYGHGGSGVSMSWWSALQAVQHVADASEEVLPEVATALAQSNT
;
A
#
# COMPACT_ATOMS: atom_id res chain seq x y z
N MET A 1 11.32 33.18 22.56
CA MET A 1 11.90 32.19 23.48
C MET A 1 10.76 31.71 24.35
N MET A 2 9.96 30.78 23.82
CA MET A 2 8.86 30.13 24.54
C MET A 2 9.45 29.18 25.57
N CYS A 3 8.94 29.28 26.79
CA CYS A 3 9.39 28.47 27.93
C CYS A 3 9.06 26.99 27.67
N ALA A 4 10.07 26.14 27.74
CA ALA A 4 9.95 24.67 27.57
C ALA A 4 9.03 23.96 28.62
N ALA A 5 8.31 24.68 29.44
CA ALA A 5 7.44 24.17 30.49
C ALA A 5 5.93 24.33 30.20
N CYS A 6 5.54 24.67 28.97
CA CYS A 6 4.14 24.88 28.56
C CYS A 6 3.72 24.09 27.30
N LEU A 7 4.51 23.15 26.84
CA LEU A 7 3.99 22.10 25.95
C LEU A 7 3.28 21.09 26.85
N LYS A 8 1.97 21.26 27.06
CA LYS A 8 1.11 20.13 27.37
C LYS A 8 1.35 19.15 26.22
N ASN A 9 1.81 17.93 26.52
CA ASN A 9 1.78 16.86 25.53
C ASN A 9 0.33 16.78 25.06
N MET A 10 0.09 17.04 23.77
CA MET A 10 -1.23 16.87 23.18
C MET A 10 -1.47 15.36 23.06
N GLN A 11 -2.65 14.91 23.49
CA GLN A 11 -3.05 13.51 23.39
C GLN A 11 -3.97 13.30 22.19
N HIS A 12 -3.59 12.36 21.32
CA HIS A 12 -4.36 12.02 20.16
C HIS A 12 -4.72 10.54 20.14
N ALA A 13 -5.90 10.21 19.62
CA ALA A 13 -6.25 8.84 19.29
C ALA A 13 -6.15 8.64 17.78
N ILE A 14 -5.69 7.45 17.37
CA ILE A 14 -5.59 7.06 15.97
C ILE A 14 -6.46 5.81 15.77
N ILE A 15 -7.49 5.90 14.94
CA ILE A 15 -8.36 4.76 14.62
C ILE A 15 -7.80 4.03 13.41
N GLY A 16 -7.38 2.77 13.59
CA GLY A 16 -6.83 1.90 12.55
C GLY A 16 -5.47 1.32 12.91
N GLY A 17 -5.11 0.18 12.32
CA GLY A 17 -3.86 -0.57 12.57
C GLY A 17 -3.01 -0.81 11.32
N GLY A 18 -3.33 -0.16 10.20
CA GLY A 18 -2.61 -0.28 8.94
C GLY A 18 -1.54 0.79 8.75
N VAL A 19 -0.93 0.80 7.56
CA VAL A 19 0.20 1.70 7.22
C VAL A 19 -0.13 3.18 7.42
N GLN A 20 -1.37 3.62 7.18
CA GLN A 20 -1.76 5.03 7.37
C GLN A 20 -1.72 5.43 8.86
N ALA A 21 -2.24 4.56 9.72
CA ALA A 21 -2.20 4.77 11.16
C ALA A 21 -0.76 4.79 11.67
N LEU A 22 0.04 3.80 11.26
CA LEU A 22 1.45 3.69 11.66
C LEU A 22 2.27 4.91 11.22
N SER A 23 2.18 5.33 9.95
CA SER A 23 2.91 6.50 9.47
C SER A 23 2.48 7.79 10.19
N THR A 24 1.18 7.96 10.43
CA THR A 24 0.63 9.12 11.16
C THR A 24 1.11 9.12 12.62
N GLY A 25 1.02 7.98 13.31
CA GLY A 25 1.42 7.83 14.69
C GLY A 25 2.92 8.08 14.90
N ILE A 26 3.76 7.50 14.02
CA ILE A 26 5.21 7.72 14.07
C ILE A 26 5.56 9.20 13.93
N LEU A 27 4.93 9.92 12.99
CA LEU A 27 5.16 11.36 12.82
C LEU A 27 4.74 12.16 14.05
N LEU A 28 3.58 11.86 14.63
CA LEU A 28 3.08 12.53 15.83
C LEU A 28 4.03 12.31 17.03
N GLU A 29 4.39 11.06 17.31
CA GLU A 29 5.32 10.71 18.40
C GLU A 29 6.70 11.36 18.18
N TYR A 30 7.23 11.32 16.95
CA TYR A 30 8.50 11.96 16.62
C TYR A 30 8.48 13.48 16.87
N LEU A 31 7.33 14.12 16.64
CA LEU A 31 7.13 15.54 16.91
C LEU A 31 6.79 15.87 18.36
N GLY A 32 6.74 14.86 19.25
CA GLY A 32 6.55 15.01 20.69
C GLY A 32 5.09 15.08 21.14
N HIS A 33 4.17 14.50 20.36
CA HIS A 33 2.76 14.32 20.74
C HIS A 33 2.59 12.91 21.32
N ASP A 34 1.75 12.77 22.35
CA ASP A 34 1.38 11.47 22.91
C ASP A 34 0.22 10.87 22.10
N THR A 35 0.33 9.61 21.66
CA THR A 35 -0.69 8.96 20.84
C THR A 35 -1.09 7.58 21.35
N GLU A 36 -2.37 7.23 21.17
CA GLU A 36 -2.90 5.89 21.33
C GLU A 36 -3.56 5.42 20.04
N MET A 37 -3.08 4.29 19.50
CA MET A 37 -3.65 3.68 18.30
C MET A 37 -4.65 2.59 18.70
N VAL A 38 -5.89 2.73 18.22
CA VAL A 38 -6.99 1.80 18.54
C VAL A 38 -7.45 1.11 17.26
N SER A 39 -7.41 -0.22 17.23
CA SER A 39 -7.83 -1.00 16.06
C SER A 39 -8.36 -2.37 16.48
N GLU A 40 -9.27 -2.93 15.70
CA GLU A 40 -9.72 -4.31 15.85
C GLU A 40 -8.59 -5.28 15.53
N ASP A 41 -7.84 -4.99 14.44
CA ASP A 41 -6.69 -5.77 13.98
C ASP A 41 -5.52 -4.85 13.63
N PHE A 42 -4.30 -5.35 13.84
CA PHE A 42 -3.06 -4.68 13.43
C PHE A 42 -2.36 -5.47 12.34
N SER A 43 -1.83 -4.76 11.33
CA SER A 43 -1.08 -5.37 10.23
C SER A 43 0.10 -6.21 10.73
N TYR A 44 0.24 -7.43 10.22
CA TYR A 44 1.35 -8.38 10.45
C TYR A 44 1.60 -8.81 11.91
N LEU A 45 0.78 -8.39 12.87
CA LEU A 45 1.02 -8.72 14.28
C LEU A 45 0.34 -10.01 14.75
N ASP A 46 -0.88 -10.24 14.30
CA ASP A 46 -1.71 -11.32 14.82
C ASP A 46 -1.61 -12.63 14.03
N GLY A 47 -0.87 -12.62 12.91
CA GLY A 47 -0.81 -13.77 11.98
C GLY A 47 -2.18 -14.12 11.38
N ALA A 48 -3.18 -13.27 11.59
CA ALA A 48 -4.52 -13.43 11.07
C ALA A 48 -4.57 -12.98 9.61
N ASP A 49 -5.23 -13.78 8.80
CA ASP A 49 -5.49 -13.45 7.40
C ASP A 49 -6.79 -12.65 7.34
N THR A 50 -6.74 -11.35 7.68
CA THR A 50 -7.90 -10.46 7.76
C THR A 50 -8.00 -9.60 6.49
N PRO A 51 -8.87 -9.93 5.51
CA PRO A 51 -8.92 -9.26 4.20
C PRO A 51 -9.20 -7.76 4.24
N THR A 52 -9.76 -7.25 5.33
CA THR A 52 -10.01 -5.82 5.54
C THR A 52 -8.77 -5.04 5.97
N VAL A 53 -7.73 -5.70 6.50
CA VAL A 53 -6.43 -5.10 6.77
C VAL A 53 -5.61 -5.08 5.49
N SER A 54 -5.95 -4.17 4.58
CA SER A 54 -5.42 -4.12 3.21
C SER A 54 -3.90 -3.99 3.12
N THR A 55 -3.25 -3.49 4.15
CA THR A 55 -1.79 -3.36 4.25
C THR A 55 -1.07 -4.70 4.10
N ASP A 56 -1.64 -5.79 4.63
CA ASP A 56 -1.05 -7.13 4.61
C ASP A 56 -1.02 -7.77 3.19
N TYR A 57 -1.83 -7.22 2.29
CA TYR A 57 -1.95 -7.66 0.90
C TYR A 57 -1.28 -6.72 -0.10
N ALA A 58 -0.55 -5.71 0.37
CA ALA A 58 0.12 -4.77 -0.52
C ALA A 58 1.32 -5.43 -1.23
N ALA A 59 1.35 -5.35 -2.55
CA ALA A 59 2.54 -5.71 -3.33
C ALA A 59 3.67 -4.72 -3.10
N ALA A 60 3.32 -3.45 -2.90
CA ALA A 60 4.15 -2.34 -2.39
C ALA A 60 5.30 -1.88 -3.29
N SER A 61 5.08 -1.85 -4.60
CA SER A 61 5.79 -0.89 -5.44
C SER A 61 5.30 0.52 -5.13
N ILE A 62 6.22 1.47 -5.03
CA ILE A 62 5.88 2.87 -4.75
C ILE A 62 5.54 3.55 -6.08
N TYR A 63 4.36 3.23 -6.53
CA TYR A 63 3.74 3.73 -7.74
C TYR A 63 2.23 3.88 -7.48
N PRO A 64 1.72 5.12 -7.31
CA PRO A 64 0.31 5.32 -6.96
C PRO A 64 -0.60 5.03 -8.15
N VAL A 65 -1.33 3.92 -8.06
CA VAL A 65 -2.35 3.48 -9.02
C VAL A 65 -3.64 3.13 -8.30
N GLN A 66 -4.77 3.12 -9.03
CA GLN A 66 -6.08 2.74 -8.46
C GLN A 66 -6.46 3.59 -7.23
N ILE A 67 -6.22 4.89 -7.32
CA ILE A 67 -6.60 5.90 -6.34
C ILE A 67 -7.38 7.01 -7.05
N ALA A 68 -8.52 7.43 -6.49
CA ALA A 68 -9.18 8.65 -6.91
C ALA A 68 -8.55 9.84 -6.20
N SER A 69 -8.29 10.92 -6.92
CA SER A 69 -7.64 12.11 -6.41
C SER A 69 -7.85 13.30 -7.34
N ASP A 70 -7.79 14.50 -6.81
CA ASP A 70 -7.73 15.75 -7.57
C ASP A 70 -6.34 16.02 -8.17
N TYR A 71 -5.31 15.29 -7.71
CA TYR A 71 -3.96 15.37 -8.24
C TYR A 71 -3.82 14.53 -9.51
N SER A 72 -3.00 14.99 -10.43
CA SER A 72 -2.59 14.20 -11.60
C SER A 72 -1.73 12.99 -11.17
N GLU A 73 -1.62 12.00 -12.06
CA GLU A 73 -0.75 10.83 -11.83
C GLU A 73 0.69 11.24 -11.57
N ASP A 74 1.23 12.18 -12.37
CA ASP A 74 2.60 12.66 -12.20
C ASP A 74 2.82 13.34 -10.84
N GLU A 75 1.88 14.15 -10.38
CA GLU A 75 1.94 14.75 -9.05
C GLU A 75 1.88 13.72 -7.92
N LEU A 76 1.08 12.67 -8.06
CA LEU A 76 1.04 11.58 -7.07
C LEU A 76 2.35 10.81 -7.04
N ILE A 77 2.94 10.51 -8.20
CA ILE A 77 4.24 9.83 -8.30
C ILE A 77 5.34 10.68 -7.63
N GLU A 78 5.42 11.98 -7.95
CA GLU A 78 6.40 12.88 -7.36
C GLU A 78 6.30 12.90 -5.82
N ARG A 79 5.08 13.01 -5.28
CA ARG A 79 4.84 12.99 -3.82
C ARG A 79 5.22 11.65 -3.17
N ALA A 80 4.88 10.55 -3.82
CA ALA A 80 5.24 9.22 -3.33
C ALA A 80 6.76 9.03 -3.30
N GLU A 81 7.44 9.38 -4.39
CA GLU A 81 8.88 9.21 -4.50
C GLU A 81 9.66 10.15 -3.58
N SER A 82 9.29 11.43 -3.49
CA SER A 82 9.97 12.39 -2.60
C SER A 82 9.91 11.95 -1.15
N THR A 83 8.76 11.42 -0.71
CA THR A 83 8.56 10.99 0.68
C THR A 83 9.20 9.63 0.97
N PHE A 84 9.40 8.75 -0.02
CA PHE A 84 10.09 7.45 0.17
C PHE A 84 11.61 7.52 -0.03
N GLU A 85 12.15 8.54 -0.68
CA GLU A 85 13.59 8.67 -0.91
C GLU A 85 14.43 8.63 0.38
N PRO A 86 14.08 9.31 1.50
CA PRO A 86 14.79 9.22 2.75
C PRO A 86 14.90 7.79 3.29
N PHE A 87 13.82 7.01 3.20
CA PHE A 87 13.77 5.61 3.65
C PHE A 87 14.65 4.70 2.80
N TYR A 88 14.63 4.89 1.48
CA TYR A 88 15.54 4.18 0.57
C TYR A 88 17.02 4.49 0.85
N ARG A 89 17.35 5.73 1.22
CA ARG A 89 18.72 6.16 1.50
C ARG A 89 19.24 5.76 2.87
N THR A 90 18.38 5.25 3.74
CA THR A 90 18.73 4.86 5.11
C THR A 90 18.95 3.36 5.19
N ASP A 91 20.18 2.95 5.46
CA ASP A 91 20.54 1.54 5.64
C ASP A 91 19.73 0.94 6.80
N GLY A 92 19.21 -0.28 6.60
CA GLY A 92 18.41 -0.98 7.60
C GLY A 92 16.90 -0.75 7.49
N VAL A 93 16.44 0.16 6.62
CA VAL A 93 15.03 0.27 6.22
C VAL A 93 14.78 -0.61 5.01
N PRO A 94 13.76 -1.50 5.01
CA PRO A 94 13.54 -2.48 3.93
C PRO A 94 12.84 -1.85 2.72
N VAL A 95 13.44 -0.80 2.18
CA VAL A 95 13.06 -0.11 0.94
C VAL A 95 14.22 -0.20 -0.05
N ARG A 96 13.93 -0.70 -1.25
CA ARG A 96 14.93 -0.84 -2.31
C ARG A 96 14.44 -0.25 -3.63
N LYS A 97 15.34 0.01 -4.57
CA LYS A 97 14.99 0.27 -5.97
C LYS A 97 15.21 -0.98 -6.79
N HIS A 98 14.26 -1.28 -7.67
CA HIS A 98 14.40 -2.37 -8.63
C HIS A 98 14.02 -1.94 -10.04
N THR A 99 14.39 -2.74 -11.02
CA THR A 99 13.99 -2.56 -12.41
C THR A 99 12.56 -3.05 -12.57
N HIS A 100 11.68 -2.18 -13.06
CA HIS A 100 10.29 -2.52 -13.38
C HIS A 100 10.00 -2.31 -14.86
N TYR A 101 9.34 -3.28 -15.46
CA TYR A 101 8.98 -3.28 -16.88
C TYR A 101 7.48 -3.12 -17.05
N TYR A 102 7.06 -2.14 -17.85
CA TYR A 102 5.68 -2.00 -18.31
C TYR A 102 5.58 -2.56 -19.72
N LEU A 103 4.77 -3.60 -19.91
CA LEU A 103 4.71 -4.39 -21.13
C LEU A 103 3.28 -4.42 -21.67
N TYR A 104 3.11 -4.16 -22.97
CA TYR A 104 1.82 -4.04 -23.60
C TYR A 104 1.75 -4.92 -24.87
N GLU A 105 0.69 -5.73 -25.00
CA GLU A 105 0.41 -6.49 -26.22
C GLU A 105 -0.22 -5.64 -27.33
N GLU A 106 -0.75 -4.47 -26.99
CA GLU A 106 -1.26 -3.49 -27.96
C GLU A 106 -0.33 -2.28 -28.05
N PRO A 107 -0.35 -1.54 -29.18
CA PRO A 107 0.39 -0.29 -29.26
C PRO A 107 0.02 0.64 -28.13
N HIS A 108 1.00 1.08 -27.39
CA HIS A 108 0.84 1.95 -26.23
C HIS A 108 1.34 3.36 -26.55
N ALA A 109 0.75 4.38 -25.89
CA ALA A 109 1.25 5.74 -25.95
C ALA A 109 2.63 5.81 -25.29
N GLU A 110 3.53 6.63 -25.83
CA GLU A 110 4.82 6.88 -25.20
C GLU A 110 4.61 7.41 -23.76
N PRO A 111 5.49 7.00 -22.82
CA PRO A 111 5.40 7.52 -21.45
C PRO A 111 5.55 9.05 -21.44
N ASN A 112 4.90 9.70 -20.46
CA ASN A 112 5.00 11.14 -20.29
C ASN A 112 6.49 11.54 -20.11
N PRO A 113 7.02 12.52 -20.88
CA PRO A 113 8.40 12.98 -20.73
C PRO A 113 8.76 13.46 -19.32
N ASP A 114 7.83 14.06 -18.58
CA ASP A 114 8.06 14.50 -17.21
C ASP A 114 8.23 13.31 -16.27
N ARG A 115 7.47 12.24 -16.48
CA ARG A 115 7.62 10.96 -15.79
C ARG A 115 8.95 10.29 -16.09
N MET A 116 9.44 10.36 -17.34
CA MET A 116 10.75 9.85 -17.72
C MET A 116 11.88 10.55 -16.96
N ALA A 117 11.74 11.84 -16.67
CA ALA A 117 12.74 12.60 -15.94
C ALA A 117 12.83 12.20 -14.45
N VAL A 118 11.69 11.81 -13.85
CA VAL A 118 11.60 11.42 -12.43
C VAL A 118 12.05 9.96 -12.21
N GLN A 119 11.72 9.04 -13.11
CA GLN A 119 11.88 7.59 -12.92
C GLN A 119 13.02 6.95 -13.72
N ASP A 120 13.90 7.69 -14.35
CA ASP A 120 14.97 7.14 -15.19
C ASP A 120 14.44 6.09 -16.20
N VAL A 121 13.39 6.47 -16.92
CA VAL A 121 12.67 5.61 -17.88
C VAL A 121 13.45 5.49 -19.18
N THR A 122 13.59 4.27 -19.69
CA THR A 122 14.18 3.98 -21.01
C THR A 122 13.19 3.24 -21.89
N GLU A 123 13.31 3.38 -23.21
CA GLU A 123 12.51 2.62 -24.16
C GLU A 123 12.81 1.12 -24.03
N TYR A 124 11.77 0.29 -24.10
CA TYR A 124 11.89 -1.17 -23.96
C TYR A 124 12.62 -1.78 -25.18
N ASP A 125 13.59 -2.65 -24.94
CA ASP A 125 14.38 -3.39 -25.94
C ASP A 125 14.28 -4.92 -25.68
N ASP A 126 13.63 -5.55 -26.52
CA ASP A 126 13.33 -6.91 -27.04
C ASP A 126 13.56 -8.23 -26.25
N ASP A 127 14.09 -8.33 -25.08
CA ASP A 127 14.44 -9.66 -24.50
C ASP A 127 13.57 -10.08 -23.27
N LEU A 128 12.37 -9.51 -23.07
CA LEU A 128 11.56 -9.85 -21.91
C LEU A 128 10.51 -10.94 -22.18
N PRO A 129 10.11 -11.65 -21.09
CA PRO A 129 9.10 -12.68 -21.20
C PRO A 129 7.77 -12.13 -21.74
N SER A 130 7.19 -12.80 -22.71
CA SER A 130 5.86 -12.55 -23.25
C SER A 130 5.01 -13.80 -23.13
N ARG A 131 3.68 -13.64 -23.20
CA ARG A 131 2.79 -14.79 -23.27
C ARG A 131 3.06 -15.64 -24.53
N THR A 132 2.86 -16.95 -24.39
CA THR A 132 3.00 -17.90 -25.51
C THR A 132 2.10 -17.54 -26.66
N GLY A 133 2.68 -17.28 -27.83
CA GLY A 133 1.97 -16.94 -29.06
C GLY A 133 1.58 -15.48 -29.19
N GLU A 134 1.86 -14.65 -28.19
CA GLU A 134 1.64 -13.21 -28.21
C GLU A 134 2.97 -12.45 -28.41
N THR A 135 2.86 -11.20 -28.76
CA THR A 135 4.01 -10.31 -28.96
C THR A 135 3.80 -9.02 -28.21
N VAL A 136 4.75 -8.62 -27.40
CA VAL A 136 4.77 -7.29 -26.79
C VAL A 136 4.94 -6.24 -27.90
N GLN A 137 3.96 -5.35 -28.05
CA GLN A 137 3.93 -4.31 -29.08
C GLN A 137 4.60 -3.01 -28.63
N GLY A 138 4.87 -2.88 -27.33
CA GLY A 138 5.52 -1.72 -26.75
C GLY A 138 5.69 -1.87 -25.25
N GLY A 139 6.47 -0.97 -24.69
CA GLY A 139 6.72 -0.96 -23.25
C GLY A 139 7.80 0.03 -22.88
N TYR A 140 8.09 0.12 -21.59
CA TYR A 140 9.18 0.90 -21.08
C TYR A 140 9.71 0.26 -19.79
N VAL A 141 10.91 0.66 -19.41
CA VAL A 141 11.55 0.21 -18.18
C VAL A 141 11.91 1.41 -17.31
N CYS A 142 11.70 1.27 -16.02
CA CYS A 142 12.02 2.31 -15.05
C CYS A 142 12.67 1.71 -13.79
N LYS A 143 13.09 2.58 -12.88
CA LYS A 143 13.52 2.21 -11.53
C LYS A 143 12.46 2.69 -10.55
N GLU A 144 11.87 1.76 -9.82
CA GLU A 144 10.85 2.05 -8.80
C GLU A 144 11.35 1.71 -7.40
N TYR A 145 10.87 2.44 -6.41
CA TYR A 145 11.00 2.02 -5.01
C TYR A 145 10.06 0.84 -4.76
N PHE A 146 10.57 -0.11 -4.01
CA PHE A 146 9.83 -1.29 -3.58
C PHE A 146 10.04 -1.50 -2.09
N VAL A 147 8.96 -1.85 -1.39
CA VAL A 147 8.95 -2.06 0.05
C VAL A 147 8.75 -3.53 0.38
N GLU A 148 9.64 -4.10 1.17
CA GLU A 148 9.52 -5.46 1.71
C GLU A 148 8.54 -5.44 2.89
N MET A 149 7.23 -5.53 2.58
CA MET A 149 6.14 -5.37 3.55
C MET A 149 6.24 -6.26 4.78
N PRO A 150 6.63 -7.56 4.66
CA PRO A 150 6.76 -8.43 5.84
C PRO A 150 7.85 -8.01 6.84
N GLU A 151 8.82 -7.20 6.39
CA GLU A 151 9.88 -6.62 7.23
C GLU A 151 9.52 -5.19 7.63
N TYR A 152 8.92 -4.43 6.72
CA TYR A 152 8.65 -2.99 6.87
C TYR A 152 7.55 -2.68 7.90
N VAL A 153 6.41 -3.39 7.83
CA VAL A 153 5.29 -3.06 8.73
C VAL A 153 5.58 -3.41 10.18
N PRO A 154 6.17 -4.57 10.51
CA PRO A 154 6.66 -4.81 11.87
C PRO A 154 7.64 -3.74 12.35
N GLN A 155 8.56 -3.29 11.48
CA GLN A 155 9.50 -2.21 11.80
C GLN A 155 8.80 -0.88 12.08
N LEU A 156 7.77 -0.51 11.30
CA LEU A 156 6.94 0.66 11.59
C LEU A 156 6.29 0.55 12.98
N TYR A 157 5.70 -0.61 13.30
CA TYR A 157 5.03 -0.83 14.57
C TYR A 157 5.99 -0.74 15.76
N GLU A 158 7.15 -1.41 15.67
CA GLU A 158 8.19 -1.35 16.70
C GLU A 158 8.71 0.08 16.89
N THR A 159 8.89 0.83 15.79
CA THR A 159 9.30 2.24 15.85
C THR A 159 8.26 3.09 16.56
N TYR A 160 6.97 2.90 16.22
CA TYR A 160 5.88 3.61 16.87
C TYR A 160 5.91 3.42 18.41
N LEU A 161 6.03 2.17 18.85
CA LEU A 161 6.13 1.85 20.29
C LEU A 161 7.41 2.41 20.93
N ALA A 162 8.54 2.33 20.23
CA ALA A 162 9.84 2.84 20.73
C ALA A 162 9.85 4.36 20.90
N LEU A 163 9.07 5.08 20.09
CA LEU A 163 8.91 6.54 20.22
C LEU A 163 7.97 6.95 21.36
N GLY A 164 7.16 6.04 21.90
CA GLY A 164 6.26 6.29 23.04
C GLY A 164 4.79 6.00 22.75
N GLY A 165 4.43 5.65 21.52
CA GLY A 165 3.06 5.35 21.13
C GLY A 165 2.48 4.16 21.86
N GLU A 166 1.19 4.21 22.16
CA GLU A 166 0.43 3.14 22.83
C GLU A 166 -0.56 2.50 21.86
N THR A 167 -0.93 1.25 22.10
CA THR A 167 -1.90 0.53 21.27
C THR A 167 -2.97 -0.17 22.09
N GLU A 168 -4.22 -0.12 21.64
CA GLU A 168 -5.33 -0.87 22.19
C GLU A 168 -6.02 -1.69 21.08
N GLN A 169 -6.09 -3.01 21.27
CA GLN A 169 -6.81 -3.88 20.34
C GLN A 169 -8.28 -3.99 20.74
N ARG A 170 -9.15 -3.29 20.05
CA ARG A 170 -10.61 -3.36 20.19
C ARG A 170 -11.32 -2.75 18.99
N THR A 171 -12.56 -3.13 18.80
CA THR A 171 -13.47 -2.45 17.86
C THR A 171 -13.87 -1.09 18.43
N VAL A 172 -13.87 -0.06 17.59
CA VAL A 172 -14.41 1.28 17.87
C VAL A 172 -15.79 1.40 17.22
N THR A 173 -16.74 1.98 17.90
CA THR A 173 -18.05 2.30 17.36
C THR A 173 -18.18 3.80 17.07
N ALA A 174 -19.10 4.18 16.18
CA ALA A 174 -19.32 5.59 15.83
C ALA A 174 -19.64 6.49 17.03
N ASP A 175 -20.37 5.97 18.01
CA ASP A 175 -20.77 6.71 19.22
C ASP A 175 -19.58 6.95 20.17
N GLU A 176 -18.49 6.20 20.04
CA GLU A 176 -17.30 6.32 20.91
C GLU A 176 -16.25 7.29 20.36
N VAL A 177 -16.33 7.67 19.07
CA VAL A 177 -15.29 8.46 18.39
C VAL A 177 -14.97 9.77 19.13
N ASP A 178 -15.99 10.50 19.55
CA ASP A 178 -15.84 11.81 20.22
C ASP A 178 -15.20 11.69 21.61
N ASP A 179 -15.24 10.51 22.22
CA ASP A 179 -14.73 10.26 23.57
C ASP A 179 -13.32 9.64 23.59
N LEU A 180 -12.73 9.32 22.40
CA LEU A 180 -11.44 8.61 22.31
C LEU A 180 -10.25 9.44 22.78
N ALA A 181 -10.24 10.74 22.50
CA ALA A 181 -9.10 11.59 22.85
C ALA A 181 -9.54 13.01 23.25
N PRO A 182 -8.81 13.65 24.20
CA PRO A 182 -9.14 15.00 24.64
C PRO A 182 -8.84 16.09 23.61
N ASP A 183 -7.92 15.86 22.64
CA ASP A 183 -7.44 16.89 21.72
C ASP A 183 -7.86 16.64 20.26
N THR A 184 -7.50 15.49 19.68
CA THR A 184 -7.81 15.19 18.27
C THR A 184 -7.87 13.69 18.03
N VAL A 185 -8.82 13.26 17.22
CA VAL A 185 -8.91 11.90 16.69
C VAL A 185 -8.42 11.88 15.24
N PHE A 186 -7.51 10.97 14.91
CA PHE A 186 -7.08 10.70 13.55
C PHE A 186 -7.81 9.47 13.01
N ASN A 187 -8.59 9.64 11.97
CA ASN A 187 -9.27 8.54 11.30
C ASN A 187 -8.41 7.97 10.19
N CYS A 188 -7.75 6.85 10.49
CA CYS A 188 -6.99 6.02 9.56
C CYS A 188 -7.62 4.63 9.36
N SER A 189 -8.94 4.51 9.57
CA SER A 189 -9.67 3.24 9.60
C SER A 189 -9.92 2.61 8.22
N GLY A 190 -9.44 3.23 7.14
CA GLY A 190 -9.60 2.70 5.79
C GLY A 190 -11.06 2.46 5.43
N TYR A 191 -11.43 1.21 5.10
CA TYR A 191 -12.82 0.88 4.77
C TYR A 191 -13.78 1.07 5.94
N GLY A 192 -13.31 0.94 7.19
CA GLY A 192 -14.10 1.19 8.40
C GLY A 192 -14.70 2.60 8.50
N SER A 193 -14.14 3.56 7.74
CA SER A 193 -14.70 4.93 7.65
C SER A 193 -16.13 4.96 7.10
N ARG A 194 -16.55 3.93 6.35
CA ARG A 194 -17.94 3.79 5.88
C ARG A 194 -18.91 3.68 7.05
N GLU A 195 -18.60 2.87 8.03
CA GLU A 195 -19.45 2.64 9.21
C GLU A 195 -19.26 3.73 10.26
N LEU A 196 -18.00 4.06 10.58
CA LEU A 196 -17.67 5.00 11.67
C LEU A 196 -18.11 6.44 11.37
N PHE A 197 -18.02 6.86 10.11
CA PHE A 197 -18.24 8.25 9.68
C PHE A 197 -19.33 8.40 8.62
N GLY A 198 -20.05 7.30 8.28
CA GLY A 198 -21.12 7.31 7.29
C GLY A 198 -20.66 7.64 5.86
N ASP A 199 -19.39 7.35 5.51
CA ASP A 199 -18.88 7.65 4.18
C ASP A 199 -19.33 6.61 3.15
N GLU A 200 -20.45 6.90 2.50
CA GLU A 200 -21.05 6.04 1.49
C GLU A 200 -20.29 6.01 0.16
N SER A 201 -19.26 6.85 -0.02
CA SER A 201 -18.39 6.80 -1.21
C SER A 201 -17.31 5.72 -1.14
N MET A 202 -17.14 5.09 0.03
CA MET A 202 -16.21 3.96 0.20
C MET A 202 -16.67 2.71 -0.54
N ARG A 203 -15.72 2.03 -1.21
CA ARG A 203 -15.88 0.74 -1.90
C ARG A 203 -14.81 -0.23 -1.43
N ALA A 204 -15.18 -1.50 -1.32
CA ALA A 204 -14.24 -2.59 -1.07
C ALA A 204 -13.84 -3.25 -2.39
N ILE A 205 -12.68 -2.85 -2.93
CA ILE A 205 -12.18 -3.42 -4.18
C ILE A 205 -11.39 -4.69 -3.87
N LYS A 206 -11.97 -5.84 -4.21
CA LYS A 206 -11.32 -7.13 -4.00
C LYS A 206 -10.18 -7.33 -4.98
N GLY A 207 -8.99 -7.59 -4.45
CA GLY A 207 -7.80 -7.94 -5.20
C GLY A 207 -7.23 -9.26 -4.76
N HIS A 208 -6.75 -10.10 -5.70
CA HIS A 208 -6.12 -11.37 -5.41
C HIS A 208 -4.60 -11.25 -5.58
N ILE A 209 -3.88 -11.96 -4.73
CA ILE A 209 -2.43 -12.17 -4.81
C ILE A 209 -2.18 -13.66 -4.87
N LEU A 210 -1.36 -14.08 -5.82
CA LEU A 210 -0.79 -15.40 -5.91
C LEU A 210 0.65 -15.31 -5.42
N GLN A 211 1.06 -16.21 -4.55
CA GLN A 211 2.41 -16.30 -4.02
C GLN A 211 3.02 -17.65 -4.40
N VAL A 212 4.21 -17.63 -4.96
CA VAL A 212 4.97 -18.82 -5.32
C VAL A 212 6.28 -18.79 -4.53
N PRO A 213 6.66 -19.88 -3.84
CA PRO A 213 7.98 -19.98 -3.23
C PRO A 213 9.10 -19.80 -4.26
N TYR A 214 10.15 -19.11 -3.87
CA TYR A 214 11.33 -18.89 -4.70
C TYR A 214 12.58 -19.24 -3.90
N ASP A 215 13.39 -20.14 -4.43
CA ASP A 215 14.58 -20.72 -3.78
C ASP A 215 15.91 -20.23 -4.41
N GLY A 216 15.84 -19.19 -5.23
CA GLY A 216 17.04 -18.55 -5.80
C GLY A 216 17.92 -17.95 -4.71
N GLU A 217 19.25 -17.89 -4.94
CA GLU A 217 20.20 -17.30 -4.00
C GLU A 217 19.94 -15.79 -3.81
N GLU A 218 19.46 -15.11 -4.87
CA GLU A 218 19.11 -13.68 -4.88
C GLU A 218 17.69 -13.52 -5.46
N PRO A 219 16.93 -12.49 -5.04
CA PRO A 219 15.65 -12.18 -5.66
C PRO A 219 15.79 -11.96 -7.17
N LEU A 220 14.73 -12.24 -7.93
CA LEU A 220 14.71 -11.93 -9.36
C LEU A 220 15.05 -10.42 -9.56
N PRO A 221 15.92 -10.08 -10.53
CA PRO A 221 16.45 -8.71 -10.66
C PRO A 221 15.47 -7.73 -11.30
N PHE A 222 14.25 -8.17 -11.60
CA PHE A 222 13.22 -7.38 -12.27
C PHE A 222 11.82 -7.66 -11.71
N SER A 223 10.93 -6.75 -11.95
CA SER A 223 9.47 -6.90 -11.80
C SER A 223 8.78 -6.42 -13.08
N TYR A 224 7.51 -6.71 -13.23
CA TYR A 224 6.75 -6.20 -14.39
C TYR A 224 5.29 -5.93 -14.07
N THR A 225 4.71 -5.04 -14.87
CA THR A 225 3.28 -4.89 -15.10
C THR A 225 3.01 -5.22 -16.57
N TYR A 226 2.27 -6.28 -16.81
CA TYR A 226 1.94 -6.79 -18.15
C TYR A 226 0.48 -6.53 -18.48
N THR A 227 0.21 -5.92 -19.63
CA THR A 227 -1.13 -5.60 -20.07
C THR A 227 -1.49 -6.46 -21.29
N PRO A 228 -2.20 -7.58 -21.07
CA PRO A 228 -2.70 -8.43 -22.15
C PRO A 228 -3.78 -7.71 -22.98
N SER A 229 -3.84 -8.00 -24.28
CA SER A 229 -4.84 -7.44 -25.19
C SER A 229 -6.26 -7.97 -24.98
N ASP A 230 -6.39 -9.13 -24.35
CA ASP A 230 -7.63 -9.88 -24.15
C ASP A 230 -8.07 -10.01 -22.68
N TYR A 231 -7.41 -9.26 -21.77
CA TYR A 231 -7.74 -9.23 -20.35
C TYR A 231 -7.92 -7.77 -19.93
N GLY A 232 -9.10 -7.37 -19.56
CA GLY A 232 -9.46 -5.98 -19.25
C GLY A 232 -8.66 -5.31 -18.11
N HIS A 233 -7.69 -6.04 -17.52
CA HIS A 233 -6.80 -5.58 -16.47
C HIS A 233 -5.36 -5.99 -16.80
N TYR A 234 -4.40 -5.46 -16.02
CA TYR A 234 -3.01 -5.88 -16.09
C TYR A 234 -2.72 -7.00 -15.10
N ALA A 235 -1.69 -7.78 -15.36
CA ALA A 235 -1.06 -8.69 -14.41
C ALA A 235 0.30 -8.11 -14.02
N TYR A 236 0.67 -8.22 -12.74
CA TYR A 236 1.97 -7.78 -12.26
C TYR A 236 2.72 -8.88 -11.54
N MET A 237 4.05 -8.78 -11.52
CA MET A 237 4.94 -9.64 -10.75
C MET A 237 5.91 -8.80 -9.94
N TYR A 238 6.05 -9.12 -8.67
CA TYR A 238 7.04 -8.52 -7.78
C TYR A 238 7.83 -9.62 -7.06
N PRO A 239 9.17 -9.66 -7.22
CA PRO A 239 10.00 -10.59 -6.48
C PRO A 239 10.21 -10.10 -5.05
N ARG A 240 10.03 -10.99 -4.09
CA ARG A 240 10.48 -10.83 -2.71
C ARG A 240 11.70 -11.72 -2.46
N LYS A 241 12.17 -11.76 -1.23
CA LYS A 241 13.38 -12.49 -0.83
C LYS A 241 13.25 -14.02 -1.03
N ASP A 242 12.11 -14.57 -0.68
CA ASP A 242 11.83 -16.02 -0.67
C ASP A 242 10.56 -16.41 -1.43
N THR A 243 9.88 -15.42 -2.02
CA THR A 243 8.64 -15.63 -2.75
C THR A 243 8.57 -14.70 -3.97
N VAL A 244 7.76 -15.08 -4.95
CA VAL A 244 7.35 -14.20 -6.04
C VAL A 244 5.86 -13.95 -5.93
N LEU A 245 5.47 -12.67 -5.95
CA LEU A 245 4.08 -12.23 -5.89
C LEU A 245 3.55 -11.97 -7.29
N PHE A 246 2.33 -12.41 -7.54
CA PHE A 246 1.58 -12.10 -8.75
C PHE A 246 0.21 -11.54 -8.39
N GLY A 247 -0.25 -10.55 -9.15
CA GLY A 247 -1.53 -9.94 -8.92
C GLY A 247 -2.07 -9.23 -10.14
N GLY A 248 -3.15 -8.45 -9.96
CA GLY A 248 -3.77 -7.66 -11.00
C GLY A 248 -5.27 -7.82 -11.13
N SER A 249 -5.96 -8.54 -10.22
CA SER A 249 -7.42 -8.57 -10.22
C SER A 249 -8.00 -7.30 -9.58
N TYR A 250 -9.18 -6.90 -10.08
CA TYR A 250 -9.92 -5.74 -9.62
C TYR A 250 -11.42 -6.05 -9.72
N LEU A 251 -12.06 -6.32 -8.58
CA LEU A 251 -13.49 -6.64 -8.51
C LEU A 251 -14.16 -5.64 -7.57
N GLU A 252 -15.07 -4.85 -8.12
CA GLU A 252 -15.79 -3.85 -7.33
C GLU A 252 -16.85 -4.48 -6.45
N GLY A 253 -16.99 -3.95 -5.24
CA GLY A 253 -18.01 -4.42 -4.30
C GLY A 253 -18.00 -3.65 -2.99
N ASP A 254 -18.85 -4.09 -2.09
CA ASP A 254 -19.00 -3.56 -0.73
C ASP A 254 -18.99 -4.69 0.28
N ILE A 255 -18.65 -4.39 1.54
CA ILE A 255 -18.81 -5.31 2.66
C ILE A 255 -20.12 -4.95 3.37
N VAL A 256 -21.01 -5.92 3.49
CA VAL A 256 -22.30 -5.79 4.16
C VAL A 256 -22.42 -6.93 5.16
N ASP A 257 -22.70 -6.62 6.42
CA ASP A 257 -22.80 -7.59 7.51
C ASP A 257 -21.56 -8.53 7.61
N GLY A 258 -20.36 -7.98 7.31
CA GLY A 258 -19.09 -8.72 7.34
C GLY A 258 -18.82 -9.59 6.10
N GLU A 259 -19.75 -9.65 5.14
CA GLU A 259 -19.59 -10.39 3.90
C GLU A 259 -19.38 -9.45 2.71
N TRP A 260 -18.46 -9.82 1.82
CA TRP A 260 -18.23 -9.06 0.60
C TRP A 260 -19.26 -9.40 -0.47
N HIS A 261 -19.91 -8.36 -1.01
CA HIS A 261 -20.87 -8.42 -2.10
C HIS A 261 -20.39 -7.58 -3.27
N GLY A 262 -20.06 -8.21 -4.38
CA GLY A 262 -19.51 -7.50 -5.53
C GLY A 262 -19.45 -8.37 -6.78
N GLU A 263 -18.64 -7.93 -7.72
CA GLU A 263 -18.47 -8.57 -9.01
C GLU A 263 -17.88 -9.97 -8.86
N SER A 264 -18.41 -10.91 -9.64
CA SER A 264 -17.78 -12.22 -9.78
C SER A 264 -16.66 -12.15 -10.81
N PRO A 265 -15.55 -12.88 -10.60
CA PRO A 265 -14.51 -12.95 -11.60
C PRO A 265 -15.04 -13.54 -12.90
N GLU A 266 -14.62 -12.97 -14.03
CA GLU A 266 -14.82 -13.60 -15.33
C GLU A 266 -14.06 -14.93 -15.38
N GLN A 267 -14.71 -16.00 -15.88
CA GLN A 267 -14.12 -17.34 -15.93
C GLN A 267 -13.41 -17.71 -14.61
N PRO A 268 -14.19 -18.02 -13.55
CA PRO A 268 -13.61 -18.28 -12.25
C PRO A 268 -12.81 -19.58 -12.21
N MET A 269 -11.67 -19.56 -11.56
CA MET A 269 -10.82 -20.70 -11.25
C MET A 269 -10.63 -20.82 -9.74
N THR A 270 -10.48 -22.03 -9.22
CA THR A 270 -10.16 -22.24 -7.80
C THR A 270 -8.68 -22.57 -7.65
N VAL A 271 -7.96 -21.80 -6.86
CA VAL A 271 -6.56 -21.99 -6.51
C VAL A 271 -6.46 -21.85 -4.99
N ASP A 272 -5.83 -22.79 -4.32
CA ASP A 272 -5.64 -22.81 -2.85
C ASP A 272 -6.94 -22.51 -2.07
N GLY A 273 -8.08 -23.06 -2.54
CA GLY A 273 -9.39 -22.83 -1.94
C GLY A 273 -10.06 -21.47 -2.23
N HIS A 274 -9.39 -20.57 -2.96
CA HIS A 274 -9.90 -19.26 -3.33
C HIS A 274 -10.39 -19.21 -4.77
N THR A 275 -11.48 -18.52 -5.01
CA THR A 275 -12.00 -18.24 -6.38
C THR A 275 -11.34 -16.99 -6.93
N ILE A 276 -10.54 -17.15 -7.98
CA ILE A 276 -9.80 -16.09 -8.66
C ILE A 276 -10.25 -15.98 -10.13
N PRO A 277 -9.96 -14.87 -10.85
CA PRO A 277 -10.07 -14.84 -12.31
C PRO A 277 -9.06 -15.83 -12.93
N GLU A 278 -9.54 -16.79 -13.75
CA GLU A 278 -8.68 -17.77 -14.46
C GLU A 278 -7.55 -17.05 -15.22
N ARG A 279 -7.87 -15.90 -15.80
CA ARG A 279 -6.91 -15.15 -16.60
C ARG A 279 -5.70 -14.65 -15.80
N LEU A 280 -5.88 -14.34 -14.51
CA LEU A 280 -4.76 -14.00 -13.64
C LEU A 280 -3.76 -15.17 -13.54
N TYR A 281 -4.25 -16.38 -13.38
CA TYR A 281 -3.40 -17.57 -13.33
C TYR A 281 -2.71 -17.85 -14.68
N THR A 282 -3.49 -17.86 -15.77
CA THR A 282 -2.95 -18.25 -17.09
C THR A 282 -1.93 -17.25 -17.64
N VAL A 283 -2.14 -15.94 -17.43
CA VAL A 283 -1.15 -14.92 -17.82
C VAL A 283 0.15 -15.09 -16.99
N THR A 284 0.01 -15.33 -15.70
CA THR A 284 1.15 -15.54 -14.82
C THR A 284 1.96 -16.79 -15.21
N GLU A 285 1.28 -17.92 -15.46
CA GLU A 285 1.92 -19.17 -15.88
C GLU A 285 2.63 -19.00 -17.25
N ASP A 286 1.95 -18.40 -18.23
CA ASP A 286 2.51 -18.17 -19.56
C ASP A 286 3.80 -17.35 -19.55
N ILE A 287 3.86 -16.30 -18.69
CA ILE A 287 5.00 -15.40 -18.65
C ILE A 287 6.12 -15.96 -17.78
N MET A 288 5.79 -16.54 -16.63
CA MET A 288 6.77 -16.85 -15.59
C MET A 288 7.03 -18.33 -15.37
N GLY A 289 6.27 -19.24 -16.02
CA GLY A 289 6.40 -20.68 -15.82
C GLY A 289 7.77 -21.27 -16.15
N GLU A 290 8.60 -20.57 -16.94
CA GLU A 290 9.99 -20.95 -17.19
C GLU A 290 10.96 -20.51 -16.09
N TYR A 291 10.55 -19.56 -15.23
CA TYR A 291 11.39 -18.96 -14.17
C TYR A 291 11.06 -19.50 -12.79
N VAL A 292 9.78 -19.80 -12.53
CA VAL A 292 9.28 -20.30 -11.26
C VAL A 292 8.24 -21.41 -11.50
N ASP A 293 8.11 -22.32 -10.56
CA ASP A 293 7.15 -23.45 -10.64
C ASP A 293 5.73 -22.96 -10.29
N ILE A 294 5.01 -22.51 -11.31
CA ILE A 294 3.63 -22.02 -11.22
C ILE A 294 2.67 -23.18 -11.47
N THR A 295 2.37 -23.93 -10.41
CA THR A 295 1.37 -24.99 -10.43
C THR A 295 0.35 -24.76 -9.32
N PRO A 296 -0.91 -25.22 -9.48
CA PRO A 296 -1.93 -25.03 -8.43
C PRO A 296 -1.53 -25.58 -7.06
N ASP A 297 -0.67 -26.60 -7.03
CA ASP A 297 -0.20 -27.22 -5.78
C ASP A 297 0.95 -26.41 -5.12
N ASN A 298 1.60 -25.52 -5.86
CA ASN A 298 2.73 -24.70 -5.39
C ASN A 298 2.37 -23.23 -5.16
N ILE A 299 1.13 -22.84 -5.47
CA ILE A 299 0.64 -21.47 -5.28
C ILE A 299 -0.15 -21.36 -4.01
N THR A 300 0.16 -20.34 -3.20
CA THR A 300 -0.75 -19.82 -2.16
C THR A 300 -1.52 -18.64 -2.73
N ALA A 301 -2.85 -18.70 -2.63
CA ALA A 301 -3.72 -17.61 -3.05
C ALA A 301 -4.27 -16.85 -1.84
N LYS A 302 -4.25 -15.53 -1.92
CA LYS A 302 -4.82 -14.62 -0.93
C LYS A 302 -5.66 -13.54 -1.60
N TYR A 303 -6.53 -12.90 -0.83
CA TYR A 303 -7.24 -11.72 -1.30
C TYR A 303 -7.36 -10.69 -0.19
N GLY A 304 -7.41 -9.42 -0.57
CA GLY A 304 -7.69 -8.31 0.34
C GLY A 304 -8.60 -7.29 -0.31
N PHE A 305 -9.11 -6.37 0.51
CA PHE A 305 -10.02 -5.32 0.06
C PHE A 305 -9.33 -3.97 0.09
N ARG A 306 -9.05 -3.39 -1.09
CA ARG A 306 -8.54 -2.03 -1.20
C ARG A 306 -9.62 -1.05 -0.77
N PRO A 307 -9.34 -0.17 0.21
CA PRO A 307 -10.31 0.82 0.68
C PRO A 307 -10.36 2.00 -0.31
N TYR A 308 -11.13 1.84 -1.39
CA TYR A 308 -11.25 2.83 -2.44
C TYR A 308 -12.37 3.82 -2.11
N ARG A 309 -12.09 5.11 -2.15
CA ARG A 309 -13.06 6.18 -1.99
C ARG A 309 -13.32 6.83 -3.34
N ALA A 310 -14.56 6.75 -3.83
CA ALA A 310 -14.92 7.24 -5.16
C ALA A 310 -14.77 8.77 -5.28
N ASP A 311 -14.97 9.50 -4.18
CA ASP A 311 -14.83 10.98 -4.12
C ASP A 311 -13.38 11.46 -3.92
N GLY A 312 -12.40 10.57 -4.07
CA GLY A 312 -10.98 10.85 -3.84
C GLY A 312 -10.51 10.48 -2.43
N MET A 313 -9.19 10.27 -2.26
CA MET A 313 -8.62 10.08 -0.92
C MET A 313 -8.98 11.28 -0.04
N ARG A 314 -9.24 11.03 1.25
CA ARG A 314 -9.64 12.05 2.20
C ARG A 314 -8.52 12.34 3.19
N VAL A 315 -7.92 13.53 3.09
CA VAL A 315 -6.89 14.02 4.01
C VAL A 315 -7.29 15.45 4.41
N GLU A 316 -8.11 15.57 5.46
CA GLU A 316 -8.67 16.85 5.90
C GLU A 316 -9.11 16.80 7.35
N ALA A 317 -9.28 17.97 7.99
CA ALA A 317 -9.87 18.09 9.32
C ALA A 317 -11.33 18.51 9.23
N GLU A 318 -12.22 17.80 9.92
CA GLU A 318 -13.65 18.09 10.04
C GLU A 318 -14.13 17.73 11.46
N ASP A 319 -14.86 18.61 12.11
CA ASP A 319 -15.54 18.41 13.40
C ASP A 319 -14.65 17.78 14.51
N GLY A 320 -13.37 18.16 14.58
CA GLY A 320 -12.42 17.65 15.59
C GLY A 320 -11.72 16.34 15.21
N VAL A 321 -12.03 15.79 14.06
CA VAL A 321 -11.39 14.60 13.51
C VAL A 321 -10.50 14.98 12.32
N VAL A 322 -9.31 14.44 12.26
CA VAL A 322 -8.43 14.50 11.09
C VAL A 322 -8.55 13.19 10.33
N HIS A 323 -9.07 13.24 9.13
CA HIS A 323 -9.26 12.09 8.25
C HIS A 323 -7.99 11.82 7.43
N ASN A 324 -7.59 10.56 7.32
CA ASN A 324 -6.48 10.08 6.48
C ASN A 324 -6.81 8.66 5.96
N TYR A 325 -7.69 8.56 4.96
CA TYR A 325 -8.15 7.28 4.42
C TYR A 325 -8.59 7.37 2.94
N GLY A 326 -9.01 6.25 2.38
CA GLY A 326 -9.58 6.18 1.03
C GLY A 326 -8.55 6.08 -0.09
N HIS A 327 -7.34 5.60 0.20
CA HIS A 327 -6.20 5.55 -0.72
C HIS A 327 -6.27 4.42 -1.77
N GLY A 328 -7.33 3.60 -1.77
CA GLY A 328 -7.51 2.51 -2.74
C GLY A 328 -6.32 1.55 -2.80
N GLY A 329 -5.75 1.37 -3.99
CA GLY A 329 -4.55 0.53 -4.20
C GLY A 329 -3.23 1.20 -3.85
N SER A 330 -3.23 2.49 -3.47
CA SER A 330 -2.03 3.31 -3.29
C SER A 330 -1.70 3.64 -1.83
N GLY A 331 -2.30 2.92 -0.87
CA GLY A 331 -2.14 3.21 0.54
C GLY A 331 -0.67 3.26 0.99
N VAL A 332 0.14 2.28 0.61
CA VAL A 332 1.58 2.28 0.95
C VAL A 332 2.29 3.43 0.25
N SER A 333 2.11 3.59 -1.06
CA SER A 333 2.77 4.63 -1.85
C SER A 333 2.54 6.04 -1.32
N MET A 334 1.35 6.31 -0.81
CA MET A 334 0.95 7.64 -0.32
C MET A 334 1.08 7.78 1.20
N SER A 335 1.53 6.75 1.93
CA SER A 335 1.46 6.71 3.40
C SER A 335 2.17 7.87 4.09
N TRP A 336 3.41 8.16 3.71
CA TRP A 336 4.17 9.26 4.33
C TRP A 336 3.67 10.63 3.90
N TRP A 337 3.34 10.80 2.62
CA TRP A 337 2.83 12.07 2.15
C TRP A 337 1.49 12.43 2.83
N SER A 338 0.53 11.50 2.84
CA SER A 338 -0.78 11.75 3.44
C SER A 338 -0.70 11.88 4.97
N ALA A 339 0.20 11.15 5.63
CA ALA A 339 0.45 11.32 7.05
C ALA A 339 1.02 12.71 7.38
N LEU A 340 1.97 13.23 6.59
CA LEU A 340 2.46 14.60 6.73
C LEU A 340 1.33 15.61 6.60
N GLN A 341 0.46 15.47 5.57
CA GLN A 341 -0.69 16.35 5.39
C GLN A 341 -1.66 16.28 6.57
N ALA A 342 -1.94 15.08 7.08
CA ALA A 342 -2.82 14.90 8.23
C ALA A 342 -2.23 15.54 9.51
N VAL A 343 -0.94 15.31 9.77
CA VAL A 343 -0.26 15.83 10.96
C VAL A 343 -0.14 17.37 10.93
N GLN A 344 -0.09 18.00 9.76
CA GLN A 344 -0.06 19.47 9.62
C GLN A 344 -1.29 20.18 10.23
N HIS A 345 -2.38 19.47 10.48
CA HIS A 345 -3.54 20.05 11.17
C HIS A 345 -3.30 20.28 12.68
N VAL A 346 -2.30 19.65 13.27
CA VAL A 346 -2.00 19.74 14.72
C VAL A 346 -0.56 20.11 15.02
N ALA A 347 0.38 19.94 14.09
CA ALA A 347 1.80 20.19 14.27
C ALA A 347 2.43 20.83 13.02
N ASP A 348 3.59 21.46 13.17
CA ASP A 348 4.40 21.95 12.04
C ASP A 348 5.24 20.78 11.49
N ALA A 349 4.71 20.08 10.49
CA ALA A 349 5.31 18.92 9.86
C ALA A 349 5.63 19.21 8.38
N SER A 350 6.80 18.77 7.93
CA SER A 350 7.23 18.85 6.53
C SER A 350 8.08 17.64 6.17
N GLU A 351 8.41 17.45 4.89
CA GLU A 351 9.30 16.37 4.44
C GLU A 351 10.71 16.44 5.09
N GLU A 352 11.09 17.58 5.66
CA GLU A 352 12.39 17.75 6.32
C GLU A 352 12.57 16.84 7.56
N VAL A 353 11.50 16.33 8.15
CA VAL A 353 11.56 15.39 9.28
C VAL A 353 11.78 13.93 8.86
N LEU A 354 11.50 13.58 7.60
CA LEU A 354 11.54 12.18 7.14
C LEU A 354 12.93 11.52 7.22
N PRO A 355 14.07 12.20 6.99
CA PRO A 355 15.39 11.59 7.18
C PRO A 355 15.65 11.12 8.63
N GLU A 356 15.22 11.89 9.62
CA GLU A 356 15.34 11.51 11.02
C GLU A 356 14.36 10.40 11.39
N VAL A 357 13.14 10.43 10.86
CA VAL A 357 12.15 9.33 11.00
C VAL A 357 12.70 8.04 10.39
N ALA A 358 13.27 8.09 9.19
CA ALA A 358 13.92 6.93 8.57
C ALA A 358 15.07 6.37 9.42
N THR A 359 15.85 7.26 10.06
CA THR A 359 16.89 6.87 11.01
C THR A 359 16.32 6.17 12.25
N ALA A 360 15.20 6.66 12.79
CA ALA A 360 14.51 6.02 13.90
C ALA A 360 14.00 4.62 13.51
N LEU A 361 13.43 4.45 12.30
CA LEU A 361 13.07 3.14 11.79
C LEU A 361 14.26 2.17 11.76
N ALA A 362 15.38 2.58 11.21
CA ALA A 362 16.57 1.73 11.12
C ALA A 362 17.11 1.27 12.50
N GLN A 363 16.85 2.03 13.55
CA GLN A 363 17.32 1.74 14.91
C GLN A 363 16.39 0.81 15.71
N SER A 364 15.12 0.71 15.37
CA SER A 364 14.14 -0.13 16.08
C SER A 364 14.37 -1.64 15.89
N ASN A 365 15.12 -2.05 14.88
CA ASN A 365 15.48 -3.45 14.59
C ASN A 365 16.74 -3.95 15.32
N THR A 366 17.31 -3.21 16.28
CA THR A 366 18.49 -3.60 17.04
C THR A 366 18.16 -3.89 18.49
#